data_27c898b1cc1a815dbfe8e900ee2592bc
#
_entry.id   27c898b1cc1a815dbfe8e900ee2592bc
#
_cell.length_a   1.000
_cell.length_b   1.000
_cell.length_c   1.000
_cell.angle_alpha   90.00
_cell.angle_beta   90.00
_cell.angle_gamma   90.00
#
_symmetry.space_group_name_H-M   'P 1'
#
loop_
_entity.id
_entity.type
_entity.pdbx_description
1 polymer ?
#
loop_
_entity_poly.entity_id
_entity_poly.type
_entity_poly.pdbx_seq_one_letter_code
_entity_poly.pdbx_strand_id
1 'polypeptide(L)'
;MVNRRSFAKQIVGYLPVYATAAGIAEAQQGARQGPVQYPPGRGPFDGSPVGSQLPDQKWLVHDHSRPQPRKVTPGLPIPTPSAPSDAIVLFDGKDLSKWNAVSFGGRRGGGGPQPGQQPPQPPSTEPQWKIVDGHAEMRGGIVTKESFGDIQLHVEWTTPPVEDPMRVGQQRGNSGIVFMGRYEVQVLSGYDNPTYADGGAGAIYGVYPPMVNPCLPEGQWNTFDFVFEAPRFEGDKLVKPAFCTLFFNGVMVHNRAQFLGSTAHEPLAAYTPHPPELPLQLQGHVGPAWYRNIWVRRILGYDA
;
A
#
# COMPACT_ATOMS: atom_id res chain seq x y z
N MET A 1 13.55 -76.21 -5.60
CA MET A 1 12.22 -75.91 -5.01
C MET A 1 12.37 -74.61 -4.19
N VAL A 2 11.97 -73.50 -4.72
CA VAL A 2 12.02 -72.17 -4.04
C VAL A 2 10.62 -71.62 -4.03
N ASN A 3 10.13 -71.42 -2.85
CA ASN A 3 8.76 -70.98 -2.54
C ASN A 3 8.61 -69.49 -2.71
N ARG A 4 7.78 -69.01 -3.63
CA ARG A 4 7.45 -67.62 -3.83
C ARG A 4 6.27 -67.23 -2.92
N ARG A 5 6.54 -66.49 -1.85
CA ARG A 5 5.49 -65.84 -1.08
C ARG A 5 5.20 -64.46 -1.69
N SER A 6 3.96 -64.29 -2.12
CA SER A 6 3.34 -63.10 -2.63
C SER A 6 3.16 -62.05 -1.52
N PHE A 7 3.75 -60.85 -1.68
CA PHE A 7 3.43 -59.68 -0.88
C PHE A 7 2.41 -58.81 -1.64
N ALA A 8 1.17 -58.87 -1.23
CA ALA A 8 0.16 -57.93 -1.67
C ALA A 8 0.41 -56.60 -0.96
N LYS A 9 0.82 -55.55 -1.71
CA LYS A 9 0.82 -54.15 -1.23
C LYS A 9 -0.59 -53.60 -1.41
N GLN A 10 -1.26 -53.29 -0.29
CA GLN A 10 -2.44 -52.43 -0.31
C GLN A 10 -2.04 -51.00 -0.74
N ILE A 11 -2.45 -50.62 -1.91
CA ILE A 11 -2.40 -49.23 -2.37
C ILE A 11 -3.67 -48.54 -1.83
N VAL A 12 -3.53 -47.71 -0.80
CA VAL A 12 -4.56 -46.79 -0.37
C VAL A 12 -4.58 -45.64 -1.39
N GLY A 13 -5.54 -45.70 -2.28
CA GLY A 13 -5.74 -44.65 -3.28
C GLY A 13 -6.31 -43.39 -2.61
N TYR A 14 -5.51 -42.34 -2.56
CA TYR A 14 -6.04 -40.97 -2.36
C TYR A 14 -6.71 -40.53 -3.66
N LEU A 15 -8.02 -40.49 -3.68
CA LEU A 15 -8.76 -39.78 -4.72
C LEU A 15 -8.70 -38.27 -4.40
N PRO A 16 -8.18 -37.44 -5.30
CA PRO A 16 -8.31 -35.99 -5.14
C PRO A 16 -9.78 -35.63 -5.36
N VAL A 17 -10.39 -35.03 -4.36
CA VAL A 17 -11.70 -34.40 -4.50
C VAL A 17 -11.51 -33.16 -5.40
N TYR A 18 -11.79 -33.31 -6.66
CA TYR A 18 -11.95 -32.16 -7.56
C TYR A 18 -13.28 -31.49 -7.20
N ALA A 19 -13.21 -30.39 -6.43
CA ALA A 19 -14.34 -29.46 -6.35
C ALA A 19 -14.60 -28.94 -7.76
N THR A 20 -15.78 -29.26 -8.29
CA THR A 20 -16.14 -28.86 -9.66
C THR A 20 -16.14 -27.34 -9.79
N ALA A 21 -15.59 -26.83 -10.88
CA ALA A 21 -15.50 -25.40 -11.18
C ALA A 21 -16.85 -24.65 -11.13
N ALA A 22 -17.98 -25.37 -11.16
CA ALA A 22 -19.31 -24.83 -11.01
C ALA A 22 -19.58 -24.23 -9.61
N GLY A 23 -19.07 -24.83 -8.52
CA GLY A 23 -19.28 -24.32 -7.17
C GLY A 23 -18.49 -23.03 -6.86
N ILE A 24 -17.39 -22.77 -7.60
CA ILE A 24 -16.60 -21.53 -7.45
C ILE A 24 -17.24 -20.38 -8.23
N ALA A 25 -17.91 -20.67 -9.34
CA ALA A 25 -18.59 -19.63 -10.13
C ALA A 25 -19.83 -19.06 -9.44
N GLU A 26 -20.57 -19.86 -8.66
CA GLU A 26 -21.74 -19.36 -7.90
C GLU A 26 -21.35 -18.53 -6.67
N ALA A 27 -20.22 -18.81 -6.04
CA ALA A 27 -19.71 -17.97 -4.93
C ALA A 27 -19.24 -16.58 -5.39
N GLN A 28 -18.97 -16.39 -6.69
CA GLN A 28 -18.58 -15.10 -7.28
C GLN A 28 -19.75 -14.28 -7.81
N GLN A 29 -20.95 -14.84 -7.87
CA GLN A 29 -22.18 -14.09 -8.12
C GLN A 29 -22.80 -13.54 -6.82
N GLY A 30 -21.96 -13.19 -5.85
CA GLY A 30 -22.34 -12.41 -4.69
C GLY A 30 -23.07 -11.14 -5.14
N ALA A 31 -24.32 -11.03 -4.72
CA ALA A 31 -25.32 -10.01 -4.97
C ALA A 31 -24.76 -8.75 -5.66
N ARG A 32 -25.28 -8.42 -6.84
CA ARG A 32 -25.17 -7.08 -7.40
C ARG A 32 -25.76 -6.15 -6.34
N GLN A 33 -24.92 -5.65 -5.47
CA GLN A 33 -25.30 -4.55 -4.60
C GLN A 33 -25.72 -3.42 -5.54
N GLY A 34 -26.91 -2.91 -5.36
CA GLY A 34 -27.36 -1.72 -6.07
C GLY A 34 -26.35 -0.59 -5.89
N PRO A 35 -26.42 0.47 -6.68
CA PRO A 35 -25.50 1.57 -6.57
C PRO A 35 -25.40 2.01 -5.11
N VAL A 36 -24.17 2.06 -4.57
CA VAL A 36 -23.91 2.50 -3.19
C VAL A 36 -24.55 3.88 -3.03
N GLN A 37 -25.57 3.98 -2.18
CA GLN A 37 -26.19 5.27 -1.87
C GLN A 37 -25.31 5.98 -0.84
N TYR A 38 -24.63 7.03 -1.27
CA TYR A 38 -23.86 7.90 -0.38
C TYR A 38 -24.80 8.88 0.34
N PRO A 39 -24.51 9.22 1.60
CA PRO A 39 -25.21 10.30 2.29
C PRO A 39 -25.13 11.62 1.51
N PRO A 40 -26.14 12.50 1.59
CA PRO A 40 -26.11 13.81 0.96
C PRO A 40 -24.82 14.59 1.33
N GLY A 41 -24.09 15.07 0.34
CA GLY A 41 -22.83 15.77 0.51
C GLY A 41 -21.59 14.88 0.74
N ARG A 42 -21.74 13.56 0.74
CA ARG A 42 -20.66 12.58 0.81
C ARG A 42 -20.80 11.58 -0.34
N GLY A 43 -20.61 12.05 -1.55
CA GLY A 43 -20.57 11.21 -2.75
C GLY A 43 -19.29 10.35 -2.79
N PRO A 44 -19.02 9.67 -3.91
CA PRO A 44 -17.77 8.95 -4.11
C PRO A 44 -16.55 9.86 -3.91
N PHE A 45 -16.78 11.11 -3.77
CA PHE A 45 -15.84 12.19 -3.57
C PHE A 45 -16.07 12.77 -2.17
N ASP A 46 -15.07 12.68 -1.34
CA ASP A 46 -15.09 13.09 0.07
C ASP A 46 -15.15 14.62 0.27
N GLY A 47 -15.42 15.37 -0.80
CA GLY A 47 -15.45 16.83 -0.78
C GLY A 47 -14.07 17.49 -0.78
N SER A 48 -13.01 16.71 -1.01
CA SER A 48 -11.67 17.27 -1.20
C SER A 48 -11.67 18.25 -2.38
N PRO A 49 -11.04 19.42 -2.24
CA PRO A 49 -10.95 20.37 -3.32
C PRO A 49 -10.16 19.79 -4.50
N VAL A 50 -10.50 20.22 -5.69
CA VAL A 50 -9.75 19.89 -6.90
C VAL A 50 -8.50 20.78 -6.96
N GLY A 51 -7.33 20.15 -7.12
CA GLY A 51 -6.03 20.82 -7.05
C GLY A 51 -5.50 21.36 -8.36
N SER A 52 -4.17 21.45 -8.42
CA SER A 52 -3.44 22.03 -9.54
C SER A 52 -3.56 21.20 -10.82
N GLN A 53 -3.34 21.84 -11.98
CA GLN A 53 -3.23 21.18 -13.27
C GLN A 53 -2.04 20.21 -13.27
N LEU A 54 -2.30 18.94 -13.59
CA LEU A 54 -1.26 17.95 -13.78
C LEU A 54 -0.50 18.19 -15.10
N PRO A 55 0.84 18.21 -15.08
CA PRO A 55 1.64 18.33 -16.30
C PRO A 55 1.30 17.22 -17.30
N ASP A 56 1.18 17.59 -18.57
CA ASP A 56 0.93 16.69 -19.71
C ASP A 56 -0.34 15.82 -19.57
N GLN A 57 -1.25 16.19 -18.68
CA GLN A 57 -2.54 15.53 -18.46
C GLN A 57 -3.68 16.55 -18.59
N LYS A 58 -4.85 16.09 -19.00
CA LYS A 58 -6.07 16.92 -19.03
C LYS A 58 -6.74 17.07 -17.65
N TRP A 59 -6.24 16.33 -16.67
CA TRP A 59 -6.82 16.23 -15.33
C TRP A 59 -6.14 17.18 -14.35
N LEU A 60 -6.89 17.61 -13.36
CA LEU A 60 -6.36 18.28 -12.17
C LEU A 60 -6.02 17.26 -11.09
N VAL A 61 -5.19 17.63 -10.13
CA VAL A 61 -4.98 16.83 -8.92
C VAL A 61 -6.33 16.63 -8.24
N HIS A 62 -6.66 15.38 -7.92
CA HIS A 62 -7.94 14.99 -7.31
C HIS A 62 -9.17 15.36 -8.13
N ASP A 63 -9.06 15.37 -9.45
CA ASP A 63 -10.18 15.66 -10.34
C ASP A 63 -11.26 14.59 -10.22
N HIS A 64 -12.38 14.97 -9.68
CA HIS A 64 -13.52 14.08 -9.44
C HIS A 64 -14.19 13.57 -10.73
N SER A 65 -13.95 14.24 -11.85
CA SER A 65 -14.44 13.80 -13.17
C SER A 65 -13.55 12.77 -13.84
N ARG A 66 -12.34 12.53 -13.30
CA ARG A 66 -11.40 11.53 -13.82
C ARG A 66 -11.99 10.13 -13.67
N PRO A 67 -12.06 9.32 -14.75
CA PRO A 67 -12.60 7.98 -14.69
C PRO A 67 -11.88 7.09 -13.66
N GLN A 68 -12.67 6.32 -12.92
CA GLN A 68 -12.14 5.32 -11.99
C GLN A 68 -11.42 4.21 -12.74
N PRO A 69 -10.33 3.66 -12.21
CA PRO A 69 -9.68 2.47 -12.76
C PRO A 69 -10.68 1.30 -12.87
N ARG A 70 -10.68 0.66 -14.04
CA ARG A 70 -11.54 -0.51 -14.27
C ARG A 70 -11.17 -1.64 -13.31
N LYS A 71 -12.14 -2.19 -12.59
CA LYS A 71 -11.94 -3.36 -11.74
C LYS A 71 -11.51 -4.58 -12.57
N VAL A 72 -10.53 -5.31 -12.05
CA VAL A 72 -10.10 -6.60 -12.57
C VAL A 72 -9.99 -7.59 -11.42
N THR A 73 -10.34 -8.84 -11.66
CA THR A 73 -10.14 -9.91 -10.68
C THR A 73 -8.72 -10.44 -10.85
N PRO A 74 -7.86 -10.36 -9.83
CA PRO A 74 -6.53 -10.94 -9.91
C PRO A 74 -6.60 -12.48 -9.96
N GLY A 75 -5.55 -13.09 -10.52
CA GLY A 75 -5.41 -14.56 -10.49
C GLY A 75 -5.28 -15.07 -9.05
N LEU A 76 -5.93 -16.18 -8.73
CA LEU A 76 -5.83 -16.83 -7.40
C LEU A 76 -5.19 -18.22 -7.52
N PRO A 77 -4.46 -18.69 -6.47
CA PRO A 77 -4.11 -17.96 -5.26
C PRO A 77 -3.08 -16.87 -5.55
N ILE A 78 -3.16 -15.74 -4.81
CA ILE A 78 -2.12 -14.73 -4.84
C ILE A 78 -0.92 -15.30 -4.09
N PRO A 79 0.23 -15.50 -4.74
CA PRO A 79 1.40 -16.03 -4.06
C PRO A 79 1.86 -15.05 -2.98
N THR A 80 2.12 -15.60 -1.80
CA THR A 80 2.81 -14.88 -0.72
C THR A 80 4.29 -15.27 -0.78
N PRO A 81 5.15 -14.51 -1.48
CA PRO A 81 6.54 -14.89 -1.62
C PRO A 81 7.26 -14.72 -0.28
N SER A 82 8.06 -15.73 0.08
CA SER A 82 9.05 -15.53 1.13
C SER A 82 10.09 -14.51 0.67
N ALA A 83 10.70 -13.81 1.64
CA ALA A 83 11.80 -12.89 1.34
C ALA A 83 12.94 -13.65 0.63
N PRO A 84 13.49 -13.13 -0.49
CA PRO A 84 14.71 -13.63 -1.09
C PRO A 84 15.88 -13.65 -0.10
N SER A 85 16.88 -14.49 -0.32
CA SER A 85 17.99 -14.67 0.62
C SER A 85 18.85 -13.42 0.82
N ASP A 86 18.84 -12.49 -0.14
CA ASP A 86 19.53 -11.20 -0.12
C ASP A 86 18.61 -10.02 0.29
N ALA A 87 17.38 -10.32 0.68
CA ALA A 87 16.45 -9.30 1.15
C ALA A 87 16.65 -8.96 2.62
N ILE A 88 16.38 -7.71 2.96
CA ILE A 88 16.26 -7.22 4.32
C ILE A 88 14.80 -7.38 4.73
N VAL A 89 14.53 -8.26 5.68
CA VAL A 89 13.18 -8.42 6.24
C VAL A 89 12.90 -7.26 7.17
N LEU A 90 11.91 -6.46 6.83
CA LEU A 90 11.48 -5.30 7.62
C LEU A 90 10.41 -5.64 8.65
N PHE A 91 9.56 -6.64 8.35
CA PHE A 91 8.56 -7.17 9.27
C PHE A 91 8.15 -8.60 8.89
N ASP A 92 8.34 -9.54 9.79
CA ASP A 92 8.02 -10.97 9.63
C ASP A 92 6.88 -11.45 10.55
N GLY A 93 6.15 -10.51 11.15
CA GLY A 93 5.06 -10.80 12.07
C GLY A 93 5.46 -10.86 13.55
N LYS A 94 6.72 -10.62 13.90
CA LYS A 94 7.22 -10.80 15.28
C LYS A 94 7.49 -9.48 16.00
N ASP A 95 8.20 -8.54 15.38
CA ASP A 95 8.57 -7.28 16.00
C ASP A 95 8.73 -6.14 14.98
N LEU A 96 8.78 -4.92 15.49
CA LEU A 96 8.98 -3.70 14.73
C LEU A 96 10.37 -3.08 14.96
N SER A 97 11.35 -3.89 15.32
CA SER A 97 12.72 -3.45 15.67
C SER A 97 13.44 -2.70 14.56
N LYS A 98 13.03 -2.87 13.30
CA LYS A 98 13.54 -2.16 12.13
C LYS A 98 12.93 -0.78 11.91
N TRP A 99 11.96 -0.38 12.74
CA TRP A 99 11.16 0.81 12.56
C TRP A 99 11.28 1.78 13.73
N ASN A 100 11.06 3.07 13.44
CA ASN A 100 10.81 4.12 14.41
C ASN A 100 9.41 4.68 14.21
N ALA A 101 8.79 5.19 15.27
CA ALA A 101 7.56 5.97 15.13
C ALA A 101 7.85 7.30 14.42
N VAL A 102 6.96 7.71 13.52
CA VAL A 102 6.95 9.06 12.97
C VAL A 102 6.00 9.90 13.80
N SER A 103 6.56 10.92 14.48
CA SER A 103 5.74 11.99 15.02
C SER A 103 5.20 12.80 13.84
N PHE A 104 3.93 12.64 13.52
CA PHE A 104 3.26 13.65 12.72
C PHE A 104 3.36 14.97 13.50
N GLY A 105 4.24 15.84 13.07
CA GLY A 105 4.25 17.24 13.46
C GLY A 105 2.94 17.88 12.99
N GLY A 106 1.84 17.45 13.54
CA GLY A 106 0.58 18.15 13.44
C GLY A 106 0.80 19.52 14.07
N ARG A 107 0.90 20.56 13.26
CA ARG A 107 0.57 21.92 13.67
C ARG A 107 -0.88 21.92 14.16
N ARG A 108 -1.15 21.36 15.30
CA ARG A 108 -2.29 21.78 16.09
C ARG A 108 -1.96 23.19 16.58
N GLY A 109 -2.85 24.11 16.28
CA GLY A 109 -2.82 25.56 16.45
C GLY A 109 -1.91 26.06 17.58
N GLY A 110 -1.17 27.12 17.24
CA GLY A 110 -0.20 27.78 18.09
C GLY A 110 -0.78 28.26 19.43
N GLY A 111 -0.66 27.42 20.44
CA GLY A 111 -0.76 27.77 21.84
C GLY A 111 0.47 27.20 22.50
N GLY A 112 1.39 28.07 22.93
CA GLY A 112 2.51 27.66 23.76
C GLY A 112 2.03 26.99 25.05
N PRO A 113 2.90 26.23 25.77
CA PRO A 113 2.54 25.59 27.02
C PRO A 113 1.98 26.61 28.01
N GLN A 114 0.80 26.32 28.58
CA GLN A 114 0.24 27.16 29.62
C GLN A 114 1.06 27.04 30.91
N PRO A 115 1.20 28.13 31.70
CA PRO A 115 1.90 28.09 32.97
C PRO A 115 1.36 26.99 33.88
N GLY A 116 2.21 26.04 34.32
CA GLY A 116 1.85 24.91 35.17
C GLY A 116 1.65 23.57 34.44
N GLN A 117 1.72 23.50 33.13
CA GLN A 117 1.77 22.23 32.42
C GLN A 117 3.21 21.68 32.38
N GLN A 118 3.36 20.39 32.69
CA GLN A 118 4.64 19.71 32.49
C GLN A 118 5.04 19.83 31.00
N PRO A 119 6.33 20.04 30.70
CA PRO A 119 6.79 20.04 29.32
C PRO A 119 6.37 18.72 28.65
N PRO A 120 5.85 18.76 27.40
CA PRO A 120 5.47 17.55 26.72
C PRO A 120 6.68 16.62 26.66
N GLN A 121 6.48 15.38 27.07
CA GLN A 121 7.54 14.37 26.93
C GLN A 121 7.92 14.26 25.46
N PRO A 122 9.23 14.08 25.17
CA PRO A 122 9.64 13.85 23.79
C PRO A 122 8.83 12.66 23.22
N PRO A 123 8.33 12.77 21.98
CA PRO A 123 7.55 11.71 21.40
C PRO A 123 8.34 10.40 21.40
N SER A 124 7.69 9.30 21.79
CA SER A 124 8.31 7.98 21.72
C SER A 124 8.83 7.73 20.30
N THR A 125 10.07 7.27 20.17
CA THR A 125 10.60 6.78 18.91
C THR A 125 10.16 5.35 18.59
N GLU A 126 9.54 4.67 19.57
CA GLU A 126 9.06 3.30 19.42
C GLU A 126 7.67 3.26 18.73
N PRO A 127 7.50 2.43 17.69
CA PRO A 127 6.21 2.22 17.05
C PRO A 127 5.15 1.77 18.05
N GLN A 128 3.96 2.33 17.97
CA GLN A 128 2.81 1.95 18.81
C GLN A 128 1.87 0.95 18.11
N TRP A 129 2.30 0.37 16.99
CA TRP A 129 1.53 -0.62 16.25
C TRP A 129 1.39 -1.90 17.07
N LYS A 130 0.19 -2.47 17.09
CA LYS A 130 -0.08 -3.71 17.78
C LYS A 130 0.18 -4.89 16.83
N ILE A 131 0.96 -5.88 17.29
CA ILE A 131 1.18 -7.12 16.56
C ILE A 131 0.15 -8.16 17.02
N VAL A 132 -0.60 -8.72 16.08
CA VAL A 132 -1.65 -9.70 16.30
C VAL A 132 -1.57 -10.77 15.21
N ASP A 133 -1.49 -12.03 15.58
CA ASP A 133 -1.52 -13.18 14.65
C ASP A 133 -0.62 -13.01 13.41
N GLY A 134 0.60 -12.49 13.62
CA GLY A 134 1.61 -12.32 12.57
C GLY A 134 1.42 -11.09 11.65
N HIS A 135 0.48 -10.20 11.97
CA HIS A 135 0.33 -8.90 11.30
C HIS A 135 0.44 -7.73 12.28
N ALA A 136 0.70 -6.56 11.76
CA ALA A 136 0.78 -5.32 12.54
C ALA A 136 -0.40 -4.39 12.22
N GLU A 137 -1.18 -4.03 13.25
CA GLU A 137 -2.28 -3.09 13.17
C GLU A 137 -1.75 -1.66 13.29
N MET A 138 -1.98 -0.84 12.28
CA MET A 138 -1.46 0.53 12.19
C MET A 138 -2.00 1.43 13.31
N ARG A 139 -1.07 2.16 13.94
CA ARG A 139 -1.35 3.24 14.91
C ARG A 139 -0.34 4.36 14.71
N GLY A 140 -0.69 5.35 13.92
CA GLY A 140 0.25 6.39 13.49
C GLY A 140 1.22 5.90 12.40
N GLY A 141 2.11 6.77 11.96
CA GLY A 141 3.11 6.44 10.96
C GLY A 141 4.35 5.79 11.56
N ILE A 142 5.03 4.98 10.75
CA ILE A 142 6.34 4.42 11.08
C ILE A 142 7.31 4.62 9.92
N VAL A 143 8.60 4.65 10.23
CA VAL A 143 9.68 4.87 9.28
C VAL A 143 10.81 3.89 9.55
N THR A 144 11.44 3.35 8.51
CA THR A 144 12.57 2.44 8.69
C THR A 144 13.75 3.14 9.34
N LYS A 145 14.48 2.41 10.18
CA LYS A 145 15.76 2.89 10.74
C LYS A 145 16.85 3.00 9.67
N GLU A 146 16.78 2.12 8.68
CA GLU A 146 17.68 2.10 7.53
C GLU A 146 17.14 2.94 6.38
N SER A 147 18.04 3.56 5.62
CA SER A 147 17.72 4.36 4.42
C SER A 147 17.89 3.52 3.16
N PHE A 148 17.10 3.83 2.13
CA PHE A 148 17.04 3.11 0.87
C PHE A 148 16.97 4.08 -0.31
N GLY A 149 17.56 3.66 -1.44
CA GLY A 149 17.48 4.32 -2.74
C GLY A 149 16.68 3.47 -3.74
N ASP A 150 17.36 2.92 -4.75
CA ASP A 150 16.74 2.02 -5.71
C ASP A 150 16.47 0.66 -5.06
N ILE A 151 15.21 0.23 -5.05
CA ILE A 151 14.78 -0.98 -4.32
C ILE A 151 13.71 -1.77 -5.06
N GLN A 152 13.71 -3.08 -4.82
CA GLN A 152 12.55 -3.93 -4.89
C GLN A 152 11.92 -3.98 -3.48
N LEU A 153 10.62 -3.81 -3.37
CA LEU A 153 9.89 -3.84 -2.10
C LEU A 153 8.66 -4.73 -2.24
N HIS A 154 8.45 -5.60 -1.28
CA HIS A 154 7.22 -6.36 -1.12
C HIS A 154 6.51 -5.94 0.16
N VAL A 155 5.21 -5.71 0.05
CA VAL A 155 4.34 -5.37 1.20
C VAL A 155 3.01 -6.08 1.05
N GLU A 156 2.61 -6.81 2.09
CA GLU A 156 1.23 -7.28 2.20
C GLU A 156 0.43 -6.39 3.13
N TRP A 157 -0.76 -6.02 2.70
CA TRP A 157 -1.63 -5.15 3.46
C TRP A 157 -3.10 -5.55 3.31
N THR A 158 -3.88 -5.20 4.30
CA THR A 158 -5.35 -5.26 4.26
C THR A 158 -5.94 -4.12 5.06
N THR A 159 -7.21 -3.87 4.85
CA THR A 159 -8.01 -2.98 5.70
C THR A 159 -9.09 -3.83 6.35
N PRO A 160 -9.32 -3.72 7.67
CA PRO A 160 -10.43 -4.44 8.29
C PRO A 160 -11.76 -3.93 7.76
N PRO A 161 -12.82 -4.76 7.79
CA PRO A 161 -14.16 -4.32 7.46
C PRO A 161 -14.55 -3.09 8.29
N VAL A 162 -15.14 -2.11 7.64
CA VAL A 162 -15.59 -0.88 8.29
C VAL A 162 -17.03 -1.04 8.76
N GLU A 163 -17.25 -0.97 10.07
CA GLU A 163 -18.58 -1.06 10.68
C GLU A 163 -19.44 0.18 10.40
N ASP A 164 -18.83 1.36 10.31
CA ASP A 164 -19.49 2.62 10.05
C ASP A 164 -19.66 2.86 8.53
N PRO A 165 -20.87 2.71 7.98
CA PRO A 165 -21.11 2.92 6.55
C PRO A 165 -20.90 4.37 6.11
N MET A 166 -20.77 5.31 7.04
CA MET A 166 -20.49 6.72 6.75
C MET A 166 -19.00 6.97 6.45
N ARG A 167 -18.12 6.02 6.74
CA ARG A 167 -16.72 6.10 6.36
C ARG A 167 -16.55 5.69 4.91
N VAL A 168 -16.34 6.66 4.05
CA VAL A 168 -16.17 6.49 2.60
C VAL A 168 -14.95 7.27 2.11
N GLY A 169 -14.50 6.99 0.89
CA GLY A 169 -13.38 7.68 0.26
C GLY A 169 -12.10 7.58 1.10
N GLN A 170 -11.44 8.69 1.30
CA GLN A 170 -10.17 8.79 2.04
C GLN A 170 -10.28 8.52 3.55
N GLN A 171 -11.48 8.33 4.08
CA GLN A 171 -11.70 8.01 5.50
C GLN A 171 -11.73 6.49 5.78
N ARG A 172 -11.48 5.65 4.77
CA ARG A 172 -11.66 4.20 4.85
C ARG A 172 -10.36 3.45 4.59
N GLY A 173 -9.67 3.06 5.66
CA GLY A 173 -8.43 2.28 5.57
C GLY A 173 -7.27 3.03 4.89
N ASN A 174 -7.14 4.33 5.20
CA ASN A 174 -6.17 5.21 4.54
C ASN A 174 -4.78 5.07 5.16
N SER A 175 -3.82 4.78 4.32
CA SER A 175 -2.39 4.74 4.60
C SER A 175 -1.61 4.98 3.30
N GLY A 176 -0.29 4.91 3.35
CA GLY A 176 0.57 5.07 2.18
C GLY A 176 1.91 4.38 2.35
N ILE A 177 2.45 3.86 1.26
CA ILE A 177 3.84 3.45 1.14
C ILE A 177 4.59 4.66 0.62
N VAL A 178 5.41 5.30 1.47
CA VAL A 178 6.08 6.56 1.13
C VAL A 178 7.58 6.31 1.00
N PHE A 179 8.02 6.14 -0.24
CA PHE A 179 9.44 5.99 -0.55
C PHE A 179 10.20 7.27 -0.19
N MET A 180 11.32 7.09 0.51
CA MET A 180 12.20 8.20 0.94
C MET A 180 11.48 9.26 1.78
N GLY A 181 10.30 8.93 2.37
CA GLY A 181 9.44 9.87 3.09
C GLY A 181 8.87 10.99 2.21
N ARG A 182 8.81 10.80 0.88
CA ARG A 182 8.47 11.83 -0.11
C ARG A 182 7.55 11.37 -1.23
N TYR A 183 7.67 10.12 -1.69
CA TYR A 183 7.03 9.62 -2.91
C TYR A 183 6.02 8.54 -2.56
N GLU A 184 4.74 8.89 -2.53
CA GLU A 184 3.69 8.05 -1.99
C GLU A 184 2.97 7.23 -3.05
N VAL A 185 2.81 5.95 -2.75
CA VAL A 185 1.80 5.10 -3.37
C VAL A 185 0.73 4.76 -2.33
N GLN A 186 -0.51 5.05 -2.69
CA GLN A 186 -1.65 5.00 -1.79
C GLN A 186 -2.03 3.59 -1.36
N VAL A 187 -2.27 3.41 -0.07
CA VAL A 187 -2.99 2.28 0.53
C VAL A 187 -4.35 2.78 0.98
N LEU A 188 -5.41 2.13 0.52
CA LEU A 188 -6.79 2.51 0.82
C LEU A 188 -7.69 1.29 0.69
N SER A 189 -8.80 1.22 1.42
CA SER A 189 -9.87 0.29 1.06
C SER A 189 -10.39 0.64 -0.33
N GLY A 190 -10.04 -0.14 -1.34
CA GLY A 190 -10.24 0.24 -2.75
C GLY A 190 -11.21 -0.65 -3.53
N TYR A 191 -11.77 -1.72 -2.91
CA TYR A 191 -12.63 -2.67 -3.63
C TYR A 191 -13.98 -2.06 -4.01
N ASP A 192 -14.71 -1.52 -3.05
CA ASP A 192 -16.01 -0.88 -3.20
C ASP A 192 -16.07 0.48 -2.49
N ASN A 193 -15.00 1.25 -2.61
CA ASN A 193 -14.85 2.54 -1.97
C ASN A 193 -14.30 3.56 -2.99
N PRO A 194 -15.13 4.05 -3.90
CA PRO A 194 -14.69 5.05 -4.86
C PRO A 194 -14.31 6.36 -4.18
N THR A 195 -13.21 6.92 -4.64
CA THR A 195 -12.69 8.24 -4.29
C THR A 195 -12.17 8.91 -5.57
N TYR A 196 -11.52 10.07 -5.49
CA TYR A 196 -10.84 10.59 -6.68
C TYR A 196 -9.81 9.56 -7.20
N ALA A 197 -9.73 9.41 -8.52
CA ALA A 197 -9.04 8.27 -9.15
C ALA A 197 -7.55 8.18 -8.80
N ASP A 198 -6.88 9.34 -8.65
CA ASP A 198 -5.47 9.48 -8.29
C ASP A 198 -5.20 9.42 -6.77
N GLY A 199 -6.20 9.06 -5.98
CA GLY A 199 -6.08 8.77 -4.54
C GLY A 199 -6.64 7.41 -4.15
N GLY A 200 -6.98 6.55 -5.11
CA GLY A 200 -7.38 5.16 -4.86
C GLY A 200 -6.20 4.25 -4.52
N ALA A 201 -6.50 3.03 -4.07
CA ALA A 201 -5.46 2.04 -3.75
C ALA A 201 -4.52 1.81 -4.94
N GLY A 202 -3.21 1.87 -4.70
CA GLY A 202 -2.17 1.73 -5.71
C GLY A 202 -1.92 2.97 -6.57
N ALA A 203 -2.61 4.09 -6.35
CA ALA A 203 -2.32 5.34 -7.05
C ALA A 203 -0.95 5.90 -6.66
N ILE A 204 -0.22 6.48 -7.61
CA ILE A 204 0.81 7.49 -7.30
C ILE A 204 0.02 8.73 -6.87
N TYR A 205 -0.04 8.95 -5.56
CA TYR A 205 -1.00 9.87 -4.93
C TYR A 205 -0.96 11.28 -5.53
N GLY A 206 -2.13 11.75 -5.94
CA GLY A 206 -2.30 13.05 -6.57
C GLY A 206 -1.75 13.17 -8.01
N VAL A 207 -1.27 12.07 -8.62
CA VAL A 207 -0.64 12.11 -9.96
C VAL A 207 -1.29 11.12 -10.92
N TYR A 208 -1.16 9.81 -10.66
CA TYR A 208 -1.67 8.78 -11.54
C TYR A 208 -2.51 7.76 -10.79
N PRO A 209 -3.74 7.48 -11.24
CA PRO A 209 -4.46 6.30 -10.80
C PRO A 209 -3.73 5.04 -11.27
N PRO A 210 -3.94 3.89 -10.63
CA PRO A 210 -3.50 2.61 -11.20
C PRO A 210 -4.22 2.36 -12.54
N MET A 211 -3.55 1.73 -13.51
CA MET A 211 -4.13 1.42 -14.83
C MET A 211 -5.42 0.60 -14.74
N VAL A 212 -5.50 -0.27 -13.74
CA VAL A 212 -6.68 -1.07 -13.38
C VAL A 212 -6.73 -1.23 -11.86
N ASN A 213 -7.89 -1.61 -11.31
CA ASN A 213 -8.08 -1.84 -9.88
C ASN A 213 -8.23 -3.34 -9.58
N PRO A 214 -7.16 -4.04 -9.16
CA PRO A 214 -7.21 -5.45 -8.74
C PRO A 214 -7.38 -5.61 -7.22
N CYS A 215 -7.83 -4.59 -6.49
CA CYS A 215 -8.00 -4.62 -5.04
C CYS A 215 -8.98 -5.71 -4.63
N LEU A 216 -8.64 -6.43 -3.58
CA LEU A 216 -9.51 -7.42 -2.93
C LEU A 216 -10.45 -6.75 -1.92
N PRO A 217 -11.57 -7.41 -1.56
CA PRO A 217 -12.44 -6.97 -0.47
C PRO A 217 -11.70 -6.76 0.85
N GLU A 218 -12.25 -5.92 1.70
CA GLU A 218 -11.76 -5.72 3.07
C GLU A 218 -11.62 -7.04 3.83
N GLY A 219 -10.60 -7.12 4.68
CA GLY A 219 -10.24 -8.34 5.40
C GLY A 219 -9.45 -9.35 4.56
N GLN A 220 -9.37 -9.18 3.24
CA GLN A 220 -8.51 -9.98 2.38
C GLN A 220 -7.16 -9.30 2.16
N TRP A 221 -6.08 -10.10 2.16
CA TRP A 221 -4.73 -9.60 2.01
C TRP A 221 -4.41 -9.26 0.56
N ASN A 222 -4.00 -8.03 0.35
CA ASN A 222 -3.47 -7.52 -0.91
C ASN A 222 -1.95 -7.56 -0.88
N THR A 223 -1.32 -7.71 -2.06
CA THR A 223 0.12 -7.61 -2.24
C THR A 223 0.49 -6.42 -3.11
N PHE A 224 1.48 -5.68 -2.67
CA PHE A 224 2.19 -4.71 -3.49
C PHE A 224 3.62 -5.18 -3.72
N ASP A 225 4.01 -5.35 -4.97
CA ASP A 225 5.37 -5.64 -5.39
C ASP A 225 5.90 -4.48 -6.22
N PHE A 226 6.89 -3.79 -5.67
CA PHE A 226 7.45 -2.58 -6.26
C PHE A 226 8.84 -2.79 -6.85
N VAL A 227 9.12 -2.04 -7.93
CA VAL A 227 10.44 -1.59 -8.29
C VAL A 227 10.43 -0.06 -8.21
N PHE A 228 11.18 0.49 -7.27
CA PHE A 228 11.33 1.94 -7.11
C PHE A 228 12.73 2.36 -7.53
N GLU A 229 12.79 3.36 -8.41
CA GLU A 229 14.00 4.04 -8.82
C GLU A 229 14.02 5.43 -8.17
N ALA A 230 14.98 5.67 -7.28
CA ALA A 230 15.13 6.94 -6.59
C ALA A 230 15.56 8.06 -7.56
N PRO A 231 15.20 9.31 -7.30
CA PRO A 231 15.67 10.42 -8.10
C PRO A 231 17.18 10.64 -7.91
N ARG A 232 17.79 11.33 -8.86
CA ARG A 232 19.20 11.72 -8.79
C ARG A 232 19.32 13.22 -8.95
N PHE A 233 20.20 13.81 -8.16
CA PHE A 233 20.49 15.22 -8.17
C PHE A 233 22.01 15.46 -8.38
N GLU A 234 22.33 16.51 -9.11
CA GLU A 234 23.67 17.10 -9.18
C GLU A 234 23.59 18.50 -8.54
N GLY A 235 24.08 18.63 -7.33
CA GLY A 235 23.77 19.80 -6.49
C GLY A 235 22.25 19.95 -6.31
N ASP A 236 21.72 21.09 -6.70
CA ASP A 236 20.28 21.37 -6.64
C ASP A 236 19.50 20.97 -7.89
N LYS A 237 20.20 20.49 -8.93
CA LYS A 237 19.59 20.13 -10.21
C LYS A 237 19.11 18.68 -10.20
N LEU A 238 17.82 18.46 -10.49
CA LEU A 238 17.28 17.13 -10.79
C LEU A 238 17.84 16.65 -12.14
N VAL A 239 18.56 15.53 -12.14
CA VAL A 239 19.10 14.90 -13.37
C VAL A 239 18.34 13.63 -13.75
N LYS A 240 17.68 12.98 -12.79
CA LYS A 240 16.79 11.83 -13.02
C LYS A 240 15.61 11.92 -12.05
N PRO A 241 14.35 11.89 -12.50
CA PRO A 241 13.20 11.81 -11.60
C PRO A 241 13.07 10.42 -10.96
N ALA A 242 12.23 10.31 -9.95
CA ALA A 242 11.85 9.02 -9.36
C ALA A 242 10.84 8.29 -10.26
N PHE A 243 10.93 6.95 -10.30
CA PHE A 243 10.00 6.10 -11.02
C PHE A 243 9.51 4.95 -10.14
N CYS A 244 8.31 4.47 -10.46
CA CYS A 244 7.71 3.31 -9.80
C CYS A 244 7.15 2.33 -10.84
N THR A 245 7.51 1.06 -10.72
CA THR A 245 6.75 -0.05 -11.29
C THR A 245 6.04 -0.75 -10.14
N LEU A 246 4.74 -1.01 -10.29
CA LEU A 246 3.95 -1.68 -9.27
C LEU A 246 3.15 -2.83 -9.86
N PHE A 247 3.32 -4.00 -9.27
CA PHE A 247 2.38 -5.11 -9.40
C PHE A 247 1.50 -5.14 -8.15
N PHE A 248 0.21 -4.99 -8.36
CA PHE A 248 -0.82 -5.04 -7.32
C PHE A 248 -1.59 -6.36 -7.47
N ASN A 249 -1.49 -7.25 -6.49
CA ASN A 249 -2.02 -8.62 -6.57
C ASN A 249 -1.57 -9.36 -7.83
N GLY A 250 -0.29 -9.20 -8.23
CA GLY A 250 0.27 -9.78 -9.45
C GLY A 250 -0.13 -9.09 -10.75
N VAL A 251 -0.99 -8.07 -10.71
CA VAL A 251 -1.40 -7.29 -11.87
C VAL A 251 -0.57 -6.02 -11.97
N MET A 252 0.11 -5.79 -13.09
CA MET A 252 0.88 -4.57 -13.30
C MET A 252 -0.06 -3.36 -13.40
N VAL A 253 0.06 -2.42 -12.47
CA VAL A 253 -0.77 -1.22 -12.40
C VAL A 253 0.01 0.07 -12.68
N HIS A 254 1.32 0.02 -12.54
CA HIS A 254 2.25 1.06 -12.99
C HIS A 254 3.43 0.42 -13.70
N ASN A 255 3.78 0.93 -14.87
CA ASN A 255 4.95 0.51 -15.63
C ASN A 255 5.94 1.68 -15.71
N ARG A 256 6.90 1.70 -14.79
CA ARG A 256 7.90 2.75 -14.68
C ARG A 256 7.29 4.17 -14.75
N ALA A 257 6.20 4.36 -13.99
CA ALA A 257 5.51 5.64 -13.92
C ALA A 257 6.35 6.66 -13.13
N GLN A 258 6.45 7.88 -13.64
CA GLN A 258 7.25 8.95 -13.05
C GLN A 258 6.49 9.64 -11.92
N PHE A 259 7.14 9.86 -10.77
CA PHE A 259 6.68 10.85 -9.80
C PHE A 259 6.96 12.26 -10.34
N LEU A 260 6.07 13.19 -10.11
CA LEU A 260 6.21 14.57 -10.58
C LEU A 260 6.84 15.52 -9.54
N GLY A 261 7.16 14.97 -8.38
CA GLY A 261 7.78 15.67 -7.24
C GLY A 261 7.46 14.97 -5.94
N SER A 262 7.66 15.61 -4.81
CA SER A 262 7.25 15.08 -3.51
C SER A 262 5.73 15.06 -3.41
N THR A 263 5.19 13.97 -2.85
CA THR A 263 3.75 13.86 -2.62
C THR A 263 3.26 14.95 -1.66
N ALA A 264 2.18 15.58 -2.03
CA ALA A 264 1.44 16.53 -1.22
C ALA A 264 -0.05 16.38 -1.50
N HIS A 265 -0.90 16.74 -0.54
CA HIS A 265 -2.34 16.74 -0.79
C HIS A 265 -2.67 17.77 -1.88
N GLU A 266 -2.18 19.02 -1.71
CA GLU A 266 -2.27 20.13 -2.66
C GLU A 266 -1.29 21.26 -2.26
N PRO A 267 -0.75 22.00 -3.21
CA PRO A 267 -0.63 21.76 -4.65
C PRO A 267 0.40 20.69 -4.98
N LEU A 268 0.52 20.31 -6.26
CA LEU A 268 1.59 19.43 -6.71
C LEU A 268 2.95 20.03 -6.31
N ALA A 269 3.69 19.30 -5.46
CA ALA A 269 4.97 19.79 -4.96
C ALA A 269 6.10 19.45 -5.96
N ALA A 270 7.01 20.39 -6.14
CA ALA A 270 8.19 20.17 -6.96
C ALA A 270 9.18 19.19 -6.29
N TYR A 271 10.11 18.68 -7.07
CA TYR A 271 11.28 18.00 -6.53
C TYR A 271 12.14 18.99 -5.72
N THR A 272 12.60 18.53 -4.59
CA THR A 272 13.62 19.24 -3.77
C THR A 272 14.83 18.34 -3.58
N PRO A 273 16.06 18.85 -3.67
CA PRO A 273 17.26 18.06 -3.46
C PRO A 273 17.24 17.34 -2.11
N HIS A 274 17.72 16.11 -2.10
CA HIS A 274 17.84 15.29 -0.90
C HIS A 274 18.91 14.21 -1.10
N PRO A 275 19.41 13.55 -0.04
CA PRO A 275 20.32 12.43 -0.14
C PRO A 275 19.81 11.30 -1.06
N PRO A 276 20.72 10.51 -1.67
CA PRO A 276 20.36 9.43 -2.59
C PRO A 276 19.63 8.28 -1.92
N GLU A 277 19.71 8.16 -0.61
CA GLU A 277 18.97 7.20 0.22
C GLU A 277 18.32 7.91 1.40
N LEU A 278 17.07 7.57 1.64
CA LEU A 278 16.28 8.02 2.79
C LEU A 278 15.39 6.89 3.30
N PRO A 279 14.86 6.97 4.53
CA PRO A 279 13.99 5.93 5.07
C PRO A 279 12.71 5.73 4.27
N LEU A 280 12.24 4.48 4.24
CA LEU A 280 10.90 4.11 3.79
C LEU A 280 9.90 4.40 4.93
N GLN A 281 8.74 4.95 4.59
CA GLN A 281 7.70 5.24 5.57
C GLN A 281 6.41 4.48 5.23
N LEU A 282 5.75 3.96 6.26
CA LEU A 282 4.35 3.56 6.23
C LEU A 282 3.54 4.66 6.92
N GLN A 283 2.70 5.32 6.15
CA GLN A 283 1.95 6.47 6.63
C GLN A 283 0.83 6.02 7.57
N GLY A 284 0.71 6.68 8.72
CA GLY A 284 -0.45 6.57 9.59
C GLY A 284 -1.46 7.65 9.27
N HIS A 285 -2.66 7.27 8.87
CA HIS A 285 -3.75 8.19 8.56
C HIS A 285 -5.07 7.75 9.21
N VAL A 286 -6.20 8.18 8.69
CA VAL A 286 -7.52 7.87 9.22
C VAL A 286 -7.97 6.47 8.79
N GLY A 287 -8.42 5.68 9.73
CA GLY A 287 -8.85 4.30 9.53
C GLY A 287 -7.67 3.31 9.63
N PRO A 288 -7.94 2.11 10.10
CA PRO A 288 -6.91 1.10 10.26
C PRO A 288 -6.50 0.50 8.90
N ALA A 289 -5.20 0.34 8.71
CA ALA A 289 -4.61 -0.59 7.76
C ALA A 289 -3.75 -1.58 8.54
N TRP A 290 -3.68 -2.81 8.08
CA TRP A 290 -2.90 -3.86 8.66
C TRP A 290 -1.83 -4.32 7.68
N TYR A 291 -0.66 -4.65 8.20
CA TYR A 291 0.51 -4.99 7.40
C TYR A 291 1.14 -6.30 7.85
N ARG A 292 1.68 -7.07 6.90
CA ARG A 292 2.50 -8.25 7.17
C ARG A 292 3.50 -8.49 6.05
N ASN A 293 4.44 -9.41 6.23
CA ASN A 293 5.40 -9.86 5.22
C ASN A 293 6.00 -8.69 4.44
N ILE A 294 6.76 -7.83 5.14
CA ILE A 294 7.41 -6.66 4.52
C ILE A 294 8.89 -6.96 4.37
N TRP A 295 9.39 -6.93 3.14
CA TRP A 295 10.81 -7.05 2.88
C TRP A 295 11.26 -6.14 1.74
N VAL A 296 12.52 -5.76 1.78
CA VAL A 296 13.14 -4.89 0.79
C VAL A 296 14.43 -5.51 0.29
N ARG A 297 14.73 -5.30 -0.98
CA ARG A 297 15.97 -5.71 -1.60
C ARG A 297 16.57 -4.52 -2.35
N ARG A 298 17.85 -4.22 -2.13
CA ARG A 298 18.56 -3.16 -2.86
C ARG A 298 18.80 -3.57 -4.29
N ILE A 299 18.64 -2.63 -5.23
CA ILE A 299 18.96 -2.84 -6.64
C ILE A 299 20.34 -2.23 -6.88
N LEU A 300 21.36 -3.10 -7.02
CA LEU A 300 22.76 -2.68 -7.11
C LEU A 300 23.28 -2.60 -8.55
N GLY A 301 22.50 -3.04 -9.55
CA GLY A 301 22.93 -3.11 -10.94
C GLY A 301 23.40 -4.52 -11.33
N TYR A 302 23.97 -4.62 -12.54
CA TYR A 302 24.34 -5.93 -13.14
C TYR A 302 25.71 -6.43 -12.69
N ASP A 303 26.61 -5.53 -12.28
CA ASP A 303 28.01 -5.85 -12.00
C ASP A 303 28.37 -5.66 -10.52
N ALA A 304 27.38 -5.71 -9.63
CA ALA A 304 27.53 -5.47 -8.19
C ALA A 304 27.50 -6.76 -7.36
#